data_0eab98739d7a94c6d6eeb1a322655594
#
_entry.id   0eab98739d7a94c6d6eeb1a322655594
#
_cell.length_a   1.000
_cell.length_b   1.000
_cell.length_c   1.000
_cell.angle_alpha   90.00
_cell.angle_beta   90.00
_cell.angle_gamma   90.00
#
_symmetry.space_group_name_H-M   'P 1'
#
loop_
_entity.id
_entity.type
_entity.pdbx_description
1 polymer ?
#
loop_
_entity_poly.entity_id
_entity_poly.type
_entity_poly.pdbx_seq_one_letter_code
_entity_poly.pdbx_strand_id
1 'polypeptide(L)'
;MIQLPIFTSGADSGELYTVTPSKIIALGLNYRDHIAESESVKVRGFTEDIPEEPVLFPKTPNTLIGPEQPIIIPAFVRSYGFEDVRVDYEAELAFFILDRCKNVAVEDAWEHIFGFSCYNDVSQRNIQNSDRSGWFRGKSFDTFGPIGPCVVRRKDLGDPQDLGIRCRLNGETVQDSNTRFMIFSIPSILSFVSRNFTLEPGDIISTGTPSASALAWLL
;
A
#
# COMPACT_ATOMS: atom_id res chain seq x y z
N MET A 1 -17.91 9.01 0.72
CA MET A 1 -17.47 8.33 -0.52
C MET A 1 -16.29 9.10 -1.07
N ILE A 2 -15.16 8.44 -1.29
CA ILE A 2 -13.94 9.10 -1.77
C ILE A 2 -14.02 9.20 -3.29
N GLN A 3 -13.81 10.42 -3.80
CA GLN A 3 -13.70 10.69 -5.23
C GLN A 3 -12.34 11.32 -5.50
N LEU A 4 -11.60 10.75 -6.44
CA LEU A 4 -10.27 11.21 -6.82
C LEU A 4 -10.32 11.72 -8.27
N PRO A 5 -9.73 12.88 -8.59
CA PRO A 5 -9.61 13.33 -9.97
C PRO A 5 -8.79 12.32 -10.78
N ILE A 6 -9.21 12.09 -12.02
CA ILE A 6 -8.48 11.26 -12.97
C ILE A 6 -7.54 12.15 -13.78
N PHE A 7 -6.27 11.82 -13.75
CA PHE A 7 -5.25 12.50 -14.56
C PHE A 7 -4.94 11.68 -15.82
N THR A 8 -4.91 12.37 -16.93
CA THR A 8 -4.53 11.83 -18.24
C THR A 8 -3.45 12.72 -18.83
N SER A 9 -2.37 12.13 -19.35
CA SER A 9 -1.26 12.89 -19.97
C SER A 9 -0.72 14.05 -19.12
N GLY A 10 -0.71 13.88 -17.79
CA GLY A 10 -0.20 14.87 -16.83
C GLY A 10 -1.16 16.00 -16.47
N ALA A 11 -2.41 15.98 -16.94
CA ALA A 11 -3.43 16.98 -16.63
C ALA A 11 -4.69 16.34 -16.04
N ASP A 12 -5.44 17.12 -15.25
CA ASP A 12 -6.77 16.73 -14.78
C ASP A 12 -7.71 16.55 -15.98
N SER A 13 -8.34 15.40 -16.10
CA SER A 13 -9.29 15.12 -17.18
C SER A 13 -10.69 15.73 -16.98
N GLY A 14 -10.97 16.24 -15.79
CA GLY A 14 -12.30 16.62 -15.34
C GLY A 14 -13.20 15.46 -14.93
N GLU A 15 -12.71 14.21 -15.01
CA GLU A 15 -13.42 13.02 -14.55
C GLU A 15 -13.02 12.63 -13.13
N LEU A 16 -13.93 12.01 -12.40
CA LEU A 16 -13.70 11.53 -11.04
C LEU A 16 -13.75 10.00 -11.00
N TYR A 17 -12.81 9.41 -10.28
CA TYR A 17 -12.81 8.00 -9.91
C TYR A 17 -13.42 7.83 -8.52
N THR A 18 -14.47 7.02 -8.42
CA THR A 18 -15.07 6.68 -7.13
C THR A 18 -14.38 5.47 -6.53
N VAL A 19 -13.78 5.63 -5.36
CA VAL A 19 -13.03 4.57 -4.67
C VAL A 19 -14.00 3.72 -3.85
N THR A 20 -14.29 2.51 -4.33
CA THR A 20 -15.22 1.55 -3.69
C THR A 20 -14.75 0.12 -3.87
N PRO A 21 -13.58 -0.26 -3.33
CA PRO A 21 -13.07 -1.62 -3.48
C PRO A 21 -13.91 -2.61 -2.69
N SER A 22 -14.04 -3.84 -3.21
CA SER A 22 -14.57 -4.96 -2.43
C SER A 22 -13.55 -5.47 -1.42
N LYS A 23 -12.27 -5.33 -1.74
CA LYS A 23 -11.12 -5.69 -0.91
C LYS A 23 -9.90 -4.84 -1.22
N ILE A 24 -9.00 -4.77 -0.25
CA ILE A 24 -7.66 -4.19 -0.39
C ILE A 24 -6.68 -5.30 -0.03
N ILE A 25 -5.78 -5.62 -0.96
CA ILE A 25 -4.70 -6.59 -0.76
C ILE A 25 -3.39 -5.81 -0.76
N ALA A 26 -2.65 -5.91 0.32
CA ALA A 26 -1.37 -5.24 0.47
C ALA A 26 -0.22 -6.25 0.49
N LEU A 27 0.94 -5.79 0.06
CA LEU A 27 2.18 -6.56 0.06
C LEU A 27 3.11 -6.11 1.19
N GLY A 28 3.62 -7.07 1.94
CA GLY A 28 4.78 -6.86 2.80
C GLY A 28 6.06 -7.24 2.08
N LEU A 29 7.19 -6.65 2.52
CA LEU A 29 8.54 -7.10 2.16
C LEU A 29 8.85 -7.07 0.65
N ASN A 30 8.29 -6.12 -0.09
CA ASN A 30 8.49 -6.04 -1.55
C ASN A 30 9.65 -5.12 -1.98
N TYR A 31 10.43 -4.60 -1.02
CA TYR A 31 11.66 -3.84 -1.29
C TYR A 31 12.80 -4.39 -0.45
N ARG A 32 13.97 -4.66 -1.07
CA ARG A 32 15.12 -5.27 -0.38
C ARG A 32 15.59 -4.46 0.81
N ASP A 33 15.68 -3.15 0.65
CA ASP A 33 16.16 -2.26 1.71
C ASP A 33 15.21 -2.24 2.91
N HIS A 34 13.90 -2.40 2.66
CA HIS A 34 12.90 -2.47 3.72
C HIS A 34 12.99 -3.78 4.53
N ILE A 35 13.39 -4.89 3.93
CA ILE A 35 13.56 -6.17 4.65
C ILE A 35 14.62 -6.03 5.75
N ALA A 36 15.75 -5.40 5.44
CA ALA A 36 16.85 -5.22 6.38
C ALA A 36 16.49 -4.37 7.60
N GLU A 37 15.54 -3.42 7.46
CA GLU A 37 15.14 -2.49 8.52
C GLU A 37 13.91 -2.98 9.32
N SER A 38 13.12 -3.90 8.76
CA SER A 38 11.83 -4.28 9.32
C SER A 38 11.95 -5.04 10.64
N GLU A 39 11.55 -4.42 11.75
CA GLU A 39 11.42 -5.11 13.04
C GLU A 39 10.37 -6.24 12.98
N SER A 40 9.35 -6.10 12.13
CA SER A 40 8.29 -7.11 11.96
C SER A 40 8.82 -8.43 11.42
N VAL A 41 9.89 -8.40 10.62
CA VAL A 41 10.60 -9.60 10.13
C VAL A 41 11.20 -10.38 11.30
N LYS A 42 11.83 -9.66 12.23
CA LYS A 42 12.55 -10.26 13.37
C LYS A 42 11.62 -10.89 14.40
N VAL A 43 10.41 -10.35 14.57
CA VAL A 43 9.45 -10.79 15.59
C VAL A 43 8.66 -12.04 15.17
N ARG A 44 8.46 -12.27 13.88
CA ARG A 44 7.55 -13.33 13.39
C ARG A 44 8.23 -14.54 12.75
N GLY A 45 9.54 -14.64 12.83
CA GLY A 45 10.28 -15.77 12.24
C GLY A 45 10.36 -15.69 10.71
N PHE A 46 10.08 -14.54 10.12
CA PHE A 46 10.56 -14.24 8.79
C PHE A 46 12.09 -14.15 8.86
N THR A 47 12.76 -14.65 7.84
CA THR A 47 14.20 -14.49 7.69
C THR A 47 14.48 -13.16 6.97
N GLU A 48 15.73 -12.68 7.04
CA GLU A 48 16.19 -11.56 6.21
C GLU A 48 16.35 -11.98 4.74
N ASP A 49 15.96 -13.21 4.41
CA ASP A 49 15.98 -13.72 3.06
C ASP A 49 14.88 -13.07 2.21
N ILE A 50 15.18 -12.94 0.93
CA ILE A 50 14.19 -12.44 -0.03
C ILE A 50 13.07 -13.47 -0.14
N PRO A 51 11.79 -13.07 0.05
CA PRO A 51 10.67 -14.00 -0.11
C PRO A 51 10.66 -14.63 -1.52
N GLU A 52 10.38 -15.93 -1.59
CA GLU A 52 10.20 -16.63 -2.87
C GLU A 52 8.85 -16.27 -3.54
N GLU A 53 7.87 -15.87 -2.76
CA GLU A 53 6.52 -15.47 -3.19
C GLU A 53 6.09 -14.16 -2.51
N PRO A 54 5.18 -13.38 -3.14
CA PRO A 54 4.62 -12.18 -2.52
C PRO A 54 3.97 -12.46 -1.17
N VAL A 55 4.37 -11.72 -0.14
CA VAL A 55 3.78 -11.78 1.20
C VAL A 55 2.54 -10.91 1.24
N LEU A 56 1.36 -11.54 1.25
CA LEU A 56 0.09 -10.84 1.16
C LEU A 56 -0.56 -10.68 2.55
N PHE A 57 -1.17 -9.53 2.77
CA PHE A 57 -2.06 -9.32 3.90
C PHE A 57 -3.26 -8.44 3.51
N PRO A 58 -4.42 -8.62 4.19
CA PRO A 58 -5.59 -7.82 3.88
C PRO A 58 -5.55 -6.47 4.61
N LYS A 59 -6.13 -5.46 3.98
CA LYS A 59 -6.66 -4.26 4.64
C LYS A 59 -8.16 -4.16 4.33
N THR A 60 -8.90 -3.52 5.21
CA THR A 60 -10.34 -3.39 5.04
C THR A 60 -10.72 -2.02 4.49
N PRO A 61 -11.81 -1.89 3.70
CA PRO A 61 -12.20 -0.62 3.09
C PRO A 61 -12.47 0.53 4.07
N ASN A 62 -12.78 0.24 5.35
CA ASN A 62 -12.93 1.26 6.40
C ASN A 62 -11.65 2.05 6.66
N THR A 63 -10.49 1.53 6.24
CA THR A 63 -9.22 2.25 6.38
C THR A 63 -9.11 3.46 5.47
N LEU A 64 -9.83 3.44 4.34
CA LEU A 64 -9.67 4.43 3.29
C LEU A 64 -10.13 5.81 3.72
N ILE A 65 -9.25 6.79 3.48
CA ILE A 65 -9.53 8.22 3.54
C ILE A 65 -8.95 8.91 2.30
N GLY A 66 -9.59 9.99 1.88
CA GLY A 66 -9.13 10.82 0.78
C GLY A 66 -8.02 11.79 1.18
N PRO A 67 -7.52 12.61 0.22
CA PRO A 67 -6.54 13.64 0.50
C PRO A 67 -7.02 14.60 1.61
N GLU A 68 -6.05 15.11 2.38
CA GLU A 68 -6.26 16.12 3.44
C GLU A 68 -7.14 15.64 4.63
N GLN A 69 -7.61 14.41 4.61
CA GLN A 69 -8.33 13.84 5.76
C GLN A 69 -7.35 13.36 6.83
N PRO A 70 -7.66 13.58 8.12
CA PRO A 70 -6.74 13.22 9.20
C PRO A 70 -6.66 11.71 9.41
N ILE A 71 -5.45 11.22 9.66
CA ILE A 71 -5.23 9.87 10.22
C ILE A 71 -5.56 9.96 11.71
N ILE A 72 -6.52 9.12 12.17
CA ILE A 72 -6.98 9.14 13.56
C ILE A 72 -6.46 7.90 14.28
N ILE A 73 -5.61 8.11 15.29
CA ILE A 73 -5.15 7.03 16.15
C ILE A 73 -6.28 6.69 17.14
N PRO A 74 -6.82 5.45 17.12
CA PRO A 74 -7.94 5.09 17.99
C PRO A 74 -7.59 5.26 19.46
N ALA A 75 -8.49 5.87 20.24
CA ALA A 75 -8.25 6.17 21.65
C ALA A 75 -7.92 4.92 22.48
N PHE A 76 -8.48 3.75 22.12
CA PHE A 76 -8.21 2.49 22.81
C PHE A 76 -6.74 2.03 22.73
N VAL A 77 -5.97 2.48 21.73
CA VAL A 77 -4.55 2.13 21.62
C VAL A 77 -3.78 2.56 22.87
N ARG A 78 -4.16 3.68 23.48
CA ARG A 78 -3.55 4.17 24.73
C ARG A 78 -3.86 3.25 25.94
N SER A 79 -4.98 2.51 25.91
CA SER A 79 -5.36 1.60 27.01
C SER A 79 -4.49 0.34 27.08
N TYR A 80 -3.68 0.06 26.05
CA TYR A 80 -2.74 -1.06 26.08
C TYR A 80 -1.51 -0.80 26.96
N GLY A 81 -1.28 0.46 27.38
CA GLY A 81 -0.14 0.81 28.23
C GLY A 81 1.22 0.65 27.55
N PHE A 82 1.28 0.80 26.23
CA PHE A 82 2.56 0.84 25.54
C PHE A 82 3.39 2.01 26.05
N GLU A 83 4.68 1.77 26.28
CA GLU A 83 5.63 2.82 26.66
C GLU A 83 5.68 3.92 25.61
N ASP A 84 5.77 3.51 24.32
CA ASP A 84 5.66 4.37 23.15
C ASP A 84 4.54 3.87 22.23
N VAL A 85 3.63 4.75 21.84
CA VAL A 85 2.62 4.44 20.82
C VAL A 85 3.24 4.68 19.44
N ARG A 86 3.51 3.59 18.73
CA ARG A 86 4.22 3.62 17.44
C ARG A 86 3.25 3.50 16.27
N VAL A 87 2.96 4.63 15.64
CA VAL A 87 2.21 4.68 14.38
C VAL A 87 3.14 5.18 13.29
N ASP A 88 3.25 4.41 12.23
CA ASP A 88 4.23 4.60 11.19
C ASP A 88 3.55 4.79 9.83
N TYR A 89 4.23 5.48 8.92
CA TYR A 89 3.85 5.70 7.55
C TYR A 89 4.52 4.66 6.64
N GLU A 90 3.87 4.31 5.56
CA GLU A 90 4.41 3.47 4.50
C GLU A 90 3.92 3.99 3.15
N ALA A 91 4.76 4.82 2.49
CA ALA A 91 4.45 5.31 1.14
C ALA A 91 4.52 4.17 0.14
N GLU A 92 3.44 3.96 -0.59
CA GLU A 92 3.28 2.88 -1.55
C GLU A 92 2.68 3.36 -2.87
N LEU A 93 2.98 2.65 -3.94
CA LEU A 93 2.21 2.71 -5.17
C LEU A 93 1.05 1.72 -5.05
N ALA A 94 -0.17 2.19 -5.24
CA ALA A 94 -1.34 1.31 -5.32
C ALA A 94 -1.91 1.33 -6.74
N PHE A 95 -2.49 0.19 -7.16
CA PHE A 95 -3.21 0.11 -8.41
C PHE A 95 -4.62 -0.43 -8.24
N PHE A 96 -5.50 0.01 -9.14
CA PHE A 96 -6.91 -0.34 -9.16
C PHE A 96 -7.18 -1.38 -10.25
N ILE A 97 -7.96 -2.38 -9.95
CA ILE A 97 -8.39 -3.39 -10.91
C ILE A 97 -9.44 -2.80 -11.87
N LEU A 98 -9.24 -3.04 -13.16
CA LEU A 98 -10.11 -2.54 -14.22
C LEU A 98 -11.39 -3.36 -14.36
N ASP A 99 -11.25 -4.68 -14.40
CA ASP A 99 -12.31 -5.63 -14.69
C ASP A 99 -12.17 -6.88 -13.82
N ARG A 100 -13.26 -7.67 -13.79
CA ARG A 100 -13.24 -8.92 -13.04
C ARG A 100 -12.27 -9.92 -13.68
N CYS A 101 -11.27 -10.35 -12.90
CA CYS A 101 -10.23 -11.25 -13.40
C CYS A 101 -9.84 -12.34 -12.40
N LYS A 102 -9.32 -13.45 -12.95
CA LYS A 102 -8.84 -14.62 -12.21
C LYS A 102 -7.82 -15.38 -13.06
N ASN A 103 -6.74 -15.87 -12.43
CA ASN A 103 -5.66 -16.61 -13.08
C ASN A 103 -5.02 -15.85 -14.27
N VAL A 104 -4.77 -14.57 -14.07
CA VAL A 104 -4.16 -13.70 -15.09
C VAL A 104 -2.71 -14.10 -15.32
N ALA A 105 -2.29 -14.27 -16.57
CA ALA A 105 -0.89 -14.46 -16.92
C ALA A 105 -0.09 -13.17 -16.70
N VAL A 106 1.20 -13.28 -16.44
CA VAL A 106 2.07 -12.10 -16.18
C VAL A 106 2.06 -11.14 -17.37
N GLU A 107 2.11 -11.67 -18.58
CA GLU A 107 2.09 -10.92 -19.84
C GLU A 107 0.80 -10.12 -20.06
N ASP A 108 -0.32 -10.59 -19.54
CA ASP A 108 -1.65 -9.97 -19.71
C ASP A 108 -2.00 -9.00 -18.56
N ALA A 109 -1.19 -8.97 -17.50
CA ALA A 109 -1.53 -8.25 -16.28
C ALA A 109 -1.83 -6.76 -16.46
N TRP A 110 -1.12 -6.10 -17.37
CA TRP A 110 -1.33 -4.67 -17.64
C TRP A 110 -2.71 -4.33 -18.17
N GLU A 111 -3.38 -5.26 -18.85
CA GLU A 111 -4.71 -5.07 -19.41
C GLU A 111 -5.81 -5.02 -18.33
N HIS A 112 -5.54 -5.59 -17.16
CA HIS A 112 -6.46 -5.64 -16.02
C HIS A 112 -6.27 -4.49 -15.00
N ILE A 113 -5.37 -3.53 -15.29
CA ILE A 113 -5.10 -2.38 -14.42
C ILE A 113 -5.78 -1.12 -14.97
N PHE A 114 -6.69 -0.54 -14.18
CA PHE A 114 -7.33 0.75 -14.50
C PHE A 114 -6.33 1.91 -14.41
N GLY A 115 -5.60 2.00 -13.31
CA GLY A 115 -4.69 3.10 -13.03
C GLY A 115 -4.04 2.99 -11.66
N PHE A 116 -3.31 4.03 -11.29
CA PHE A 116 -2.44 4.07 -10.13
C PHE A 116 -2.73 5.30 -9.27
N SER A 117 -2.45 5.17 -7.97
CA SER A 117 -2.47 6.27 -7.01
C SER A 117 -1.38 6.09 -5.97
N CYS A 118 -1.02 7.16 -5.27
CA CYS A 118 -0.26 7.01 -4.04
C CYS A 118 -1.16 6.44 -2.94
N TYR A 119 -0.56 5.67 -2.07
CA TYR A 119 -1.20 5.06 -0.92
C TYR A 119 -0.28 5.15 0.29
N ASN A 120 -0.86 5.27 1.48
CA ASN A 120 -0.11 5.21 2.73
C ASN A 120 -0.64 4.04 3.57
N ASP A 121 0.16 2.96 3.68
CA ASP A 121 -0.18 1.81 4.49
C ASP A 121 0.16 2.06 5.97
N VAL A 122 -0.60 2.93 6.60
CA VAL A 122 -0.40 3.32 8.00
C VAL A 122 -0.44 2.11 8.91
N SER A 123 0.53 2.02 9.81
CA SER A 123 0.80 0.84 10.62
C SER A 123 0.93 1.19 12.10
N GLN A 124 0.09 0.60 12.95
CA GLN A 124 0.28 0.62 14.40
C GLN A 124 1.22 -0.51 14.80
N ARG A 125 2.52 -0.22 14.93
CA ARG A 125 3.58 -1.21 15.05
C ARG A 125 3.51 -2.08 16.30
N ASN A 126 3.13 -1.51 17.44
CA ASN A 126 3.03 -2.28 18.68
C ASN A 126 2.00 -3.42 18.55
N ILE A 127 0.82 -3.13 17.97
CA ILE A 127 -0.22 -4.13 17.74
C ILE A 127 0.18 -5.05 16.59
N GLN A 128 0.68 -4.52 15.49
CA GLN A 128 1.15 -5.32 14.36
C GLN A 128 2.14 -6.40 14.78
N ASN A 129 3.10 -6.06 15.65
CA ASN A 129 4.17 -6.96 16.06
C ASN A 129 3.73 -7.96 17.14
N SER A 130 2.73 -7.62 17.96
CA SER A 130 2.27 -8.45 19.08
C SER A 130 1.03 -9.30 18.77
N ASP A 131 0.26 -8.95 17.73
CA ASP A 131 -1.00 -9.62 17.40
C ASP A 131 -0.76 -10.97 16.68
N ARG A 132 -1.38 -12.03 17.20
CA ARG A 132 -1.33 -13.36 16.57
C ARG A 132 -2.12 -13.46 15.26
N SER A 133 -3.04 -12.53 14.99
CA SER A 133 -3.82 -12.49 13.73
C SER A 133 -3.00 -12.03 12.50
N GLY A 134 -1.71 -11.88 12.64
CA GLY A 134 -0.86 -11.36 11.60
C GLY A 134 -0.86 -9.82 11.59
N TRP A 135 -0.58 -9.23 10.44
CA TRP A 135 -0.50 -7.78 10.32
C TRP A 135 -1.88 -7.09 10.23
N PHE A 136 -2.94 -7.87 10.04
CA PHE A 136 -4.29 -7.37 9.75
C PHE A 136 -4.75 -6.27 10.70
N ARG A 137 -4.74 -6.55 12.00
CA ARG A 137 -5.31 -5.64 12.99
C ARG A 137 -4.56 -4.32 13.11
N GLY A 138 -3.22 -4.36 13.17
CA GLY A 138 -2.38 -3.16 13.27
C GLY A 138 -2.39 -2.27 12.02
N LYS A 139 -2.86 -2.81 10.89
CA LYS A 139 -2.91 -2.13 9.59
C LYS A 139 -4.34 -1.80 9.11
N SER A 140 -5.38 -2.20 9.85
CA SER A 140 -6.78 -2.07 9.40
C SER A 140 -7.67 -1.23 10.31
N PHE A 141 -7.10 -0.31 11.08
CA PHE A 141 -7.89 0.69 11.79
C PHE A 141 -8.52 1.69 10.82
N ASP A 142 -9.63 2.28 11.23
CA ASP A 142 -10.24 3.38 10.49
C ASP A 142 -9.19 4.46 10.19
N THR A 143 -9.23 5.02 9.00
CA THR A 143 -8.33 6.07 8.51
C THR A 143 -6.87 5.65 8.23
N PHE A 144 -6.50 4.38 8.39
CA PHE A 144 -5.14 3.89 8.20
C PHE A 144 -4.79 3.54 6.75
N GLY A 145 -5.51 4.12 5.79
CA GLY A 145 -5.31 3.90 4.35
C GLY A 145 -5.55 5.16 3.51
N PRO A 146 -4.82 6.27 3.77
CA PRO A 146 -4.89 7.44 2.90
C PRO A 146 -4.58 7.08 1.45
N ILE A 147 -5.44 7.48 0.51
CA ILE A 147 -5.30 7.22 -0.92
C ILE A 147 -5.52 8.50 -1.73
N GLY A 148 -4.72 8.71 -2.76
CA GLY A 148 -4.80 9.89 -3.61
C GLY A 148 -3.41 10.52 -3.83
N PRO A 149 -3.33 11.78 -4.27
CA PRO A 149 -4.44 12.75 -4.44
C PRO A 149 -5.27 12.56 -5.71
N CYS A 150 -4.79 11.74 -6.65
CA CYS A 150 -5.45 11.51 -7.94
C CYS A 150 -5.28 10.05 -8.36
N VAL A 151 -5.97 9.66 -9.41
CA VAL A 151 -5.75 8.42 -10.13
C VAL A 151 -5.17 8.76 -11.50
N VAL A 152 -4.02 8.18 -11.84
CA VAL A 152 -3.46 8.25 -13.20
C VAL A 152 -3.80 6.96 -13.91
N ARG A 153 -4.46 7.04 -15.07
CA ARG A 153 -4.80 5.84 -15.85
C ARG A 153 -3.54 5.11 -16.29
N ARG A 154 -3.59 3.78 -16.35
CA ARG A 154 -2.46 2.96 -16.78
C ARG A 154 -1.82 3.42 -18.09
N LYS A 155 -2.65 3.75 -19.08
CA LYS A 155 -2.20 4.18 -20.42
C LYS A 155 -1.51 5.55 -20.43
N ASP A 156 -1.74 6.39 -19.43
CA ASP A 156 -1.25 7.77 -19.33
C ASP A 156 -0.05 7.90 -18.37
N LEU A 157 0.24 6.83 -17.61
CA LEU A 157 1.41 6.74 -16.74
C LEU A 157 2.52 6.01 -17.48
N GLY A 158 3.68 6.61 -17.65
CA GLY A 158 4.83 6.02 -18.34
C GLY A 158 5.12 4.57 -17.90
N ASP A 159 6.30 4.29 -17.38
CA ASP A 159 6.60 2.98 -16.81
C ASP A 159 6.32 2.97 -15.30
N PRO A 160 5.25 2.29 -14.83
CA PRO A 160 4.97 2.19 -13.39
C PRO A 160 6.06 1.45 -12.60
N GLN A 161 6.92 0.73 -13.28
CA GLN A 161 8.05 0.02 -12.68
C GLN A 161 9.29 0.91 -12.53
N ASP A 162 9.23 2.19 -12.97
CA ASP A 162 10.31 3.16 -12.84
C ASP A 162 9.80 4.56 -12.44
N LEU A 163 9.13 4.62 -11.27
CA LEU A 163 8.62 5.86 -10.69
C LEU A 163 9.35 6.20 -9.40
N GLY A 164 9.67 7.47 -9.22
CA GLY A 164 10.10 7.98 -7.91
C GLY A 164 8.96 7.86 -6.89
N ILE A 165 9.25 7.30 -5.72
CA ILE A 165 8.32 7.21 -4.59
C ILE A 165 8.93 7.89 -3.38
N ARG A 166 8.17 8.81 -2.76
CA ARG A 166 8.69 9.65 -1.67
C ARG A 166 7.63 9.91 -0.61
N CYS A 167 8.06 9.88 0.66
CA CYS A 167 7.28 10.36 1.79
C CYS A 167 7.94 11.58 2.43
N ARG A 168 7.13 12.57 2.80
CA ARG A 168 7.56 13.71 3.61
C ARG A 168 6.71 13.81 4.86
N LEU A 169 7.37 14.03 5.99
CA LEU A 169 6.74 14.27 7.28
C LEU A 169 7.21 15.62 7.80
N ASN A 170 6.27 16.55 8.04
CA ASN A 170 6.59 17.92 8.49
C ASN A 170 7.59 18.66 7.58
N GLY A 171 7.56 18.38 6.27
CA GLY A 171 8.45 18.96 5.27
C GLY A 171 9.78 18.21 5.07
N GLU A 172 10.15 17.34 5.96
CA GLU A 172 11.36 16.51 5.85
C GLU A 172 11.08 15.24 5.02
N THR A 173 12.01 14.88 4.16
CA THR A 173 11.90 13.62 3.38
C THR A 173 12.32 12.46 4.28
N VAL A 174 11.38 11.54 4.51
CA VAL A 174 11.54 10.37 5.37
C VAL A 174 11.57 9.05 4.58
N GLN A 175 11.07 9.05 3.35
CA GLN A 175 11.29 7.97 2.38
C GLN A 175 11.61 8.59 1.01
N ASP A 176 12.59 8.06 0.30
CA ASP A 176 12.95 8.46 -1.06
C ASP A 176 13.53 7.25 -1.79
N SER A 177 12.79 6.72 -2.76
CA SER A 177 13.14 5.50 -3.47
C SER A 177 12.54 5.48 -4.87
N ASN A 178 12.55 4.31 -5.51
CA ASN A 178 12.00 4.14 -6.85
C ASN A 178 11.34 2.75 -6.96
N THR A 179 10.22 2.67 -7.66
CA THR A 179 9.47 1.41 -7.87
C THR A 179 10.25 0.33 -8.62
N ARG A 180 11.34 0.70 -9.31
CA ARG A 180 12.28 -0.26 -9.93
C ARG A 180 12.95 -1.20 -8.94
N PHE A 181 12.98 -0.84 -7.65
CA PHE A 181 13.58 -1.66 -6.60
C PHE A 181 12.62 -2.66 -5.97
N MET A 182 11.39 -2.75 -6.47
CA MET A 182 10.47 -3.81 -6.10
C MET A 182 11.08 -5.19 -6.38
N ILE A 183 10.90 -6.12 -5.43
CA ILE A 183 11.30 -7.53 -5.57
C ILE A 183 10.39 -8.22 -6.59
N PHE A 184 9.08 -8.08 -6.40
CA PHE A 184 8.07 -8.57 -7.32
C PHE A 184 7.54 -7.42 -8.16
N SER A 185 7.59 -7.58 -9.48
CA SER A 185 7.06 -6.59 -10.42
C SER A 185 5.54 -6.50 -10.33
N ILE A 186 4.96 -5.37 -10.73
CA ILE A 186 3.51 -5.15 -10.75
C ILE A 186 2.77 -6.26 -11.51
N PRO A 187 3.21 -6.67 -12.74
CA PRO A 187 2.59 -7.80 -13.42
C PRO A 187 2.66 -9.12 -12.64
N SER A 188 3.81 -9.40 -12.02
CA SER A 188 3.98 -10.61 -11.19
C SER A 188 3.07 -10.60 -9.97
N ILE A 189 2.90 -9.43 -9.33
CA ILE A 189 1.99 -9.24 -8.20
C ILE A 189 0.55 -9.52 -8.63
N LEU A 190 0.07 -8.88 -9.70
CA LEU A 190 -1.31 -9.09 -10.17
C LEU A 190 -1.55 -10.54 -10.55
N SER A 191 -0.63 -11.17 -11.29
CA SER A 191 -0.71 -12.58 -11.65
C SER A 191 -0.81 -13.46 -10.40
N PHE A 192 0.08 -13.27 -9.41
CA PHE A 192 0.07 -14.03 -8.18
C PHE A 192 -1.22 -13.84 -7.39
N VAL A 193 -1.64 -12.60 -7.17
CA VAL A 193 -2.88 -12.28 -6.43
C VAL A 193 -4.10 -12.87 -7.13
N SER A 194 -4.19 -12.74 -8.46
CA SER A 194 -5.32 -13.27 -9.23
C SER A 194 -5.40 -14.80 -9.23
N ARG A 195 -4.29 -15.51 -9.03
CA ARG A 195 -4.30 -16.97 -8.82
C ARG A 195 -4.92 -17.35 -7.48
N ASN A 196 -4.69 -16.56 -6.45
CA ASN A 196 -5.22 -16.81 -5.11
C ASN A 196 -6.68 -16.34 -4.98
N PHE A 197 -7.01 -15.15 -5.50
CA PHE A 197 -8.30 -14.49 -5.31
C PHE A 197 -8.92 -14.07 -6.64
N THR A 198 -10.25 -14.14 -6.78
CA THR A 198 -10.93 -13.41 -7.84
C THR A 198 -10.88 -11.93 -7.49
N LEU A 199 -10.43 -11.12 -8.44
CA LEU A 199 -10.39 -9.68 -8.35
C LEU A 199 -11.63 -9.08 -9.01
N GLU A 200 -12.20 -8.05 -8.39
CA GLU A 200 -13.36 -7.33 -8.89
C GLU A 200 -12.95 -5.92 -9.33
N PRO A 201 -13.71 -5.28 -10.25
CA PRO A 201 -13.44 -3.91 -10.63
C PRO A 201 -13.36 -2.98 -9.41
N GLY A 202 -12.33 -2.17 -9.35
CA GLY A 202 -12.11 -1.23 -8.25
C GLY A 202 -11.39 -1.81 -7.03
N ASP A 203 -11.13 -3.12 -6.97
CA ASP A 203 -10.24 -3.67 -5.94
C ASP A 203 -8.87 -3.00 -5.99
N ILE A 204 -8.26 -2.84 -4.82
CA ILE A 204 -6.98 -2.15 -4.67
C ILE A 204 -5.90 -3.16 -4.31
N ILE A 205 -4.78 -3.06 -5.01
CA ILE A 205 -3.55 -3.77 -4.65
C ILE A 205 -2.48 -2.72 -4.33
N SER A 206 -1.93 -2.78 -3.11
CA SER A 206 -0.84 -1.94 -2.66
C SER A 206 0.46 -2.71 -2.70
N THR A 207 1.52 -2.11 -3.27
CA THR A 207 2.69 -2.85 -3.78
C THR A 207 3.84 -2.99 -2.79
N GLY A 208 3.65 -2.56 -1.55
CA GLY A 208 4.70 -2.53 -0.55
C GLY A 208 5.47 -1.20 -0.52
N THR A 209 6.13 -0.95 0.60
CA THR A 209 6.85 0.29 0.86
C THR A 209 8.37 0.09 0.79
N PRO A 210 9.14 1.10 0.35
CA PRO A 210 10.59 1.11 0.48
C PRO A 210 11.00 1.41 1.94
N SER A 211 12.32 1.29 2.21
CA SER A 211 12.89 1.66 3.51
C SER A 211 12.61 3.13 3.89
N ALA A 212 12.54 3.39 5.19
CA ALA A 212 12.49 4.74 5.74
C ALA A 212 13.90 5.23 6.08
N SER A 213 14.21 6.50 5.79
CA SER A 213 15.50 7.10 6.13
C SER A 213 15.68 7.40 7.64
N ALA A 214 14.59 7.38 8.39
CA ALA A 214 14.54 7.48 9.84
C ALA A 214 13.26 6.86 10.37
N LEU A 215 13.33 6.24 11.57
CA LEU A 215 12.15 5.83 12.33
C LEU A 215 11.49 7.07 12.93
N ALA A 216 10.71 7.79 12.14
CA ALA A 216 9.90 8.90 12.60
C ALA A 216 8.47 8.41 12.84
N TRP A 217 8.03 8.48 14.10
CA TRP A 217 6.67 8.11 14.48
C TRP A 217 5.71 9.28 14.22
N LEU A 218 4.49 8.98 13.78
CA LEU A 218 3.41 9.98 13.58
C LEU A 218 2.79 10.42 14.93
N LEU A 219 3.58 10.78 15.93
CA LEU A 219 3.10 11.34 17.21
C LEU A 219 3.48 12.79 17.36
#